data_9fafbe077f1d57aee5c5f67718cda6e8
#
_entry.id   9fafbe077f1d57aee5c5f67718cda6e8
#
_cell.length_a   1.000
_cell.length_b   1.000
_cell.length_c   1.000
_cell.angle_alpha   90.00
_cell.angle_beta   90.00
_cell.angle_gamma   90.00
#
_symmetry.space_group_name_H-M   'P 1'
#
loop_
_entity.id
_entity.type
_entity.pdbx_description
1 polymer ?
#
loop_
_entity_poly.entity_id
_entity_poly.type
_entity_poly.pdbx_seq_one_letter_code
_entity_poly.pdbx_strand_id
1 'polypeptide(L)' 'AKKRMIETYNTIYMTNYRPTTNCGSCISTCYDGIKKLYKKYSE' A
#
# COMPACT_ATOMS: atom_id res chain seq x y z
N ALA A 1 -7.98 6.85 3.54
CA ALA A 1 -6.82 7.51 4.06
C ALA A 1 -5.55 6.72 3.83
N LYS A 2 -4.44 7.43 3.70
CA LYS A 2 -3.14 6.82 3.42
C LYS A 2 -2.70 5.82 4.47
N LYS A 3 -3.00 6.12 5.71
CA LYS A 3 -2.61 5.26 6.82
C LYS A 3 -3.15 3.84 6.67
N ARG A 4 -4.41 3.73 6.34
CA ARG A 4 -5.07 2.44 6.17
C ARG A 4 -4.50 1.66 4.99
N MET A 5 -4.22 2.38 3.92
CA MET A 5 -3.64 1.80 2.72
C MET A 5 -2.26 1.19 3.01
N ILE A 6 -1.43 1.93 3.73
CA ILE A 6 -0.09 1.47 4.05
C ILE A 6 -0.15 0.27 5.00
N GLU A 7 -1.04 0.28 5.97
CA GLU A 7 -1.21 -0.85 6.87
C GLU A 7 -1.65 -2.10 6.11
N THR A 8 -2.58 -1.94 5.20
CA THR A 8 -3.04 -3.04 4.37
C THR A 8 -1.90 -3.60 3.52
N TYR A 9 -1.13 -2.71 2.91
CA TYR A 9 0.02 -3.12 2.12
C TYR A 9 1.01 -3.91 2.96
N ASN A 10 1.30 -3.42 4.16
CA ASN A 10 2.24 -4.10 5.05
C ASN A 10 1.76 -5.52 5.38
N THR A 11 0.48 -5.69 5.60
CA THR A 11 -0.09 -6.99 5.91
C THR A 11 0.01 -7.95 4.72
N ILE A 12 -0.30 -7.45 3.54
CA ILE A 12 -0.32 -8.29 2.33
C ILE A 12 1.08 -8.65 1.86
N TYR A 13 1.97 -7.68 1.84
CA TYR A 13 3.33 -7.88 1.34
C TYR A 13 4.36 -8.16 2.42
N MET A 14 3.91 -8.22 3.68
CA MET A 14 4.77 -8.46 4.83
C MET A 14 5.92 -7.46 4.91
N THR A 15 5.59 -6.19 4.73
CA THR A 15 6.54 -5.09 4.80
C THR A 15 6.32 -4.28 6.08
N ASN A 16 7.18 -3.28 6.30
CA ASN A 16 7.17 -2.49 7.53
C ASN A 16 7.21 -0.99 7.27
N TYR A 17 6.46 -0.53 6.29
CA TYR A 17 6.37 0.90 6.03
C TYR A 17 5.63 1.60 7.15
N ARG A 18 6.06 2.82 7.45
CA ARG A 18 5.38 3.62 8.47
C ARG A 18 4.08 4.19 7.92
N PRO A 19 2.95 3.96 8.59
CA PRO A 19 1.67 4.49 8.10
C PRO A 19 1.61 6.01 8.03
N THR A 20 2.46 6.68 8.81
CA THR A 20 2.50 8.13 8.85
C THR A 20 3.66 8.72 8.06
N THR A 21 4.25 7.95 7.17
CA THR A 21 5.40 8.40 6.40
C THR A 21 5.04 9.53 5.43
N ASN A 22 5.99 10.43 5.23
CA ASN A 22 5.86 11.51 4.25
C ASN A 22 6.63 11.20 2.97
N CYS A 23 7.14 9.99 2.87
CA CYS A 23 7.91 9.57 1.70
C CYS A 23 6.98 9.34 0.52
N GLY A 24 7.00 10.24 -0.44
CA GLY A 24 6.15 10.13 -1.63
C GLY A 24 6.36 8.85 -2.41
N SER A 25 7.62 8.43 -2.53
CA SER A 25 7.94 7.19 -3.24
C SER A 25 7.38 5.97 -2.53
N CYS A 26 7.45 5.96 -1.20
CA CYS A 26 6.93 4.85 -0.42
C CYS A 26 5.42 4.76 -0.54
N ILE A 27 4.74 5.90 -0.47
CA ILE A 27 3.29 5.97 -0.61
C ILE A 27 2.88 5.50 -2.01
N SER A 28 3.61 5.94 -3.02
CA SER A 28 3.33 5.56 -4.40
C SER A 28 3.51 4.05 -4.60
N THR A 29 4.53 3.48 -3.98
CA THR A 29 4.79 2.04 -4.06
C THR A 29 3.65 1.25 -3.43
N CYS A 30 3.19 1.67 -2.25
CA CYS A 30 2.08 1.03 -1.56
C CYS A 30 0.80 1.13 -2.37
N TYR A 31 0.53 2.29 -2.90
CA TYR A 31 -0.67 2.53 -3.71
C TYR A 31 -0.67 1.63 -4.94
N ASP A 32 0.46 1.57 -5.62
CA ASP A 32 0.61 0.74 -6.82
C ASP A 32 0.38 -0.73 -6.52
N GLY A 33 0.96 -1.22 -5.43
CA GLY A 33 0.81 -2.60 -5.03
C GLY A 33 -0.65 -2.97 -4.76
N ILE A 34 -1.35 -2.10 -4.04
CA ILE A 34 -2.75 -2.34 -3.73
C ILE A 34 -3.62 -2.23 -4.97
N LYS A 35 -3.30 -1.30 -5.85
CA LYS A 35 -4.02 -1.13 -7.10
C LYS A 35 -3.93 -2.38 -7.97
N LYS A 36 -2.77 -3.01 -8.00
CA LYS A 36 -2.58 -4.25 -8.75
C LYS A 36 -3.44 -5.37 -8.19
N LEU A 37 -3.55 -5.44 -6.88
CA LEU A 37 -4.40 -6.44 -6.23
C LEU A 37 -5.86 -6.23 -6.58
N TYR A 38 -6.32 -5.00 -6.54
CA TYR A 38 -7.69 -4.67 -6.89
C TYR A 38 -8.00 -5.09 -8.32
N LYS A 39 -7.10 -4.78 -9.23
CA LYS A 39 -7.27 -5.14 -10.62
C LYS A 39 -7.34 -6.65 -10.80
N LYS A 40 -6.55 -7.38 -10.06
CA LYS A 40 -6.53 -8.84 -10.14
C LYS A 40 -7.82 -9.46 -9.64
N TYR A 41 -8.39 -8.89 -8.58
CA TYR A 41 -9.62 -9.43 -8.00
C TYR A 41 -10.88 -8.93 -8.69
N SER A 42 -10.79 -7.83 -9.42
CA SER A 42 -11.94 -7.26 -10.12
C SER A 42 -12.24 -7.94 -11.44
N GLU A 43 -11.35 -8.76 -11.88
CA GLU A 43 -11.59 -9.53 -13.10
C GLU A 43 -12.36 -10.80 -12.78
#